data_2eabdece3d797fda98b4b94a1bc48c60
#
_entry.id   2eabdece3d797fda98b4b94a1bc48c60
#
_cell.length_a   1.000
_cell.length_b   1.000
_cell.length_c   1.000
_cell.angle_alpha   90.00
_cell.angle_beta   90.00
_cell.angle_gamma   90.00
#
_symmetry.space_group_name_H-M   'P 1'
#
loop_
_entity.id
_entity.type
_entity.pdbx_description
1 polymer ?
#
loop_
_entity_poly.entity_id
_entity_poly.type
_entity_poly.pdbx_seq_one_letter_code
_entity_poly.pdbx_strand_id
1 'polypeptide(L)'
;MTTGLPEDVTGGPPAAETPARPAAPRPALEVTGLDVHYGRGRGRRRALAGVSLSVAPGETVGVIGETGSGKSTLARTVLGLVRPSAGSVRVGGEDVTRYGNRRWRALRRRGVVQYVFQDPLRSLDPDLTIEDSLIEPLLIQGRGRAEATARARSLLDRVRLRDDLLARMPSELSGGQRQRVAVARALMSGPELIVLDEPVSALDSANRVQILEILKELGAAGTALVLISHDLGSVAGTADRIAVLHHGALVETGAARDVVNRPAHPYTRLLVGSAPTLRTASADRARREALRALPHT
;
A
#
# COMPACT_ATOMS: atom_id res chain seq x y z
N MET A 1 -34.24 57.86 56.18
CA MET A 1 -33.56 56.71 56.76
C MET A 1 -34.03 55.45 56.09
N THR A 2 -33.26 54.90 55.21
CA THR A 2 -33.30 53.46 54.92
C THR A 2 -32.12 53.14 53.96
N THR A 3 -31.20 52.42 54.48
CA THR A 3 -29.89 52.06 53.94
C THR A 3 -30.12 50.89 52.93
N GLY A 4 -29.76 51.05 51.64
CA GLY A 4 -29.68 49.98 50.65
C GLY A 4 -28.26 49.45 50.58
N LEU A 5 -28.09 48.15 50.81
CA LEU A 5 -26.84 47.41 50.64
C LEU A 5 -26.64 47.10 49.14
N PRO A 6 -25.43 47.09 48.61
CA PRO A 6 -25.12 46.68 47.25
C PRO A 6 -25.06 45.13 47.13
N GLU A 7 -25.66 44.59 46.07
CA GLU A 7 -25.60 43.17 45.70
C GLU A 7 -24.20 42.82 45.17
N ASP A 8 -23.68 41.75 45.70
CA ASP A 8 -22.37 41.15 45.39
C ASP A 8 -22.48 40.38 44.08
N VAL A 9 -21.84 40.83 43.00
CA VAL A 9 -21.76 40.18 41.70
C VAL A 9 -20.55 39.24 41.73
N THR A 10 -20.74 38.00 42.13
CA THR A 10 -19.73 36.93 41.99
C THR A 10 -19.66 36.46 40.53
N GLY A 11 -18.81 37.11 39.73
CA GLY A 11 -18.38 36.61 38.42
C GLY A 11 -17.39 35.45 38.62
N GLY A 12 -17.85 34.21 38.39
CA GLY A 12 -16.97 33.06 38.34
C GLY A 12 -15.97 33.17 37.14
N PRO A 13 -14.76 32.60 37.27
CA PRO A 13 -13.79 32.66 36.17
C PRO A 13 -14.30 31.95 34.93
N PRO A 14 -13.99 32.45 33.70
CA PRO A 14 -14.39 31.81 32.46
C PRO A 14 -13.80 30.41 32.37
N ALA A 15 -14.62 29.45 31.99
CA ALA A 15 -14.20 28.07 31.76
C ALA A 15 -13.05 28.05 30.74
N ALA A 16 -11.91 27.49 31.15
CA ALA A 16 -10.77 27.32 30.27
C ALA A 16 -11.19 26.44 29.08
N GLU A 17 -11.15 26.99 27.89
CA GLU A 17 -11.33 26.23 26.64
C GLU A 17 -10.26 25.15 26.57
N THR A 18 -10.68 23.90 26.62
CA THR A 18 -9.81 22.73 26.39
C THR A 18 -9.26 22.86 24.97
N PRO A 19 -7.92 22.88 24.76
CA PRO A 19 -7.35 22.99 23.44
C PRO A 19 -7.85 21.84 22.57
N ALA A 20 -8.44 22.14 21.41
CA ALA A 20 -8.94 21.16 20.46
C ALA A 20 -7.80 20.19 20.11
N ARG A 21 -8.04 18.91 20.35
CA ARG A 21 -7.11 17.83 19.99
C ARG A 21 -6.75 17.98 18.51
N PRO A 22 -5.46 18.02 18.12
CA PRO A 22 -5.08 18.17 16.73
C PRO A 22 -5.79 17.09 15.89
N ALA A 23 -6.45 17.52 14.82
CA ALA A 23 -7.14 16.60 13.91
C ALA A 23 -6.15 15.53 13.43
N ALA A 24 -6.54 14.27 13.53
CA ALA A 24 -5.70 13.16 13.04
C ALA A 24 -5.30 13.42 11.57
N PRO A 25 -4.05 13.14 11.18
CA PRO A 25 -3.59 13.35 9.82
C PRO A 25 -4.50 12.60 8.84
N ARG A 26 -4.81 13.23 7.71
CA ARG A 26 -5.66 12.62 6.67
C ARG A 26 -5.02 11.33 6.16
N PRO A 27 -5.76 10.22 6.07
CA PRO A 27 -5.24 8.99 5.49
C PRO A 27 -4.77 9.20 4.04
N ALA A 28 -3.66 8.58 3.66
CA ALA A 28 -3.21 8.53 2.27
C ALA A 28 -4.14 7.67 1.41
N LEU A 29 -4.73 6.63 2.03
CA LEU A 29 -5.78 5.80 1.42
C LEU A 29 -6.90 5.57 2.43
N GLU A 30 -8.15 5.71 1.98
CA GLU A 30 -9.33 5.28 2.71
C GLU A 30 -10.29 4.54 1.77
N VAL A 31 -10.62 3.32 2.12
CA VAL A 31 -11.56 2.45 1.41
C VAL A 31 -12.67 2.11 2.38
N THR A 32 -13.94 2.35 2.01
CA THR A 32 -15.09 2.13 2.89
C THR A 32 -16.16 1.31 2.19
N GLY A 33 -16.47 0.13 2.76
CA GLY A 33 -17.55 -0.73 2.30
C GLY A 33 -17.46 -1.13 0.83
N LEU A 34 -16.26 -1.41 0.32
CA LEU A 34 -15.99 -1.58 -1.10
C LEU A 34 -16.51 -2.91 -1.63
N ASP A 35 -17.44 -2.84 -2.56
CA ASP A 35 -17.92 -3.97 -3.34
C ASP A 35 -17.45 -3.88 -4.78
N VAL A 36 -16.95 -5.00 -5.31
CA VAL A 36 -16.55 -5.13 -6.73
C VAL A 36 -17.09 -6.40 -7.32
N HIS A 37 -17.69 -6.30 -8.50
CA HIS A 37 -18.20 -7.43 -9.26
C HIS A 37 -17.61 -7.45 -10.67
N TYR A 38 -17.29 -8.65 -11.16
CA TYR A 38 -16.94 -8.91 -12.55
C TYR A 38 -18.06 -9.69 -13.26
N GLY A 39 -18.11 -9.56 -14.58
CA GLY A 39 -19.11 -10.25 -15.41
C GLY A 39 -20.49 -9.57 -15.40
N ARG A 40 -21.44 -10.15 -16.13
CA ARG A 40 -22.82 -9.68 -16.27
C ARG A 40 -23.81 -10.84 -16.12
N GLY A 41 -25.05 -10.55 -15.73
CA GLY A 41 -26.11 -11.54 -15.62
C GLY A 41 -25.75 -12.70 -14.68
N ARG A 42 -26.04 -13.95 -15.10
CA ARG A 42 -25.78 -15.16 -14.30
C ARG A 42 -24.29 -15.47 -14.07
N GLY A 43 -23.38 -14.87 -14.86
CA GLY A 43 -21.91 -14.98 -14.67
C GLY A 43 -21.31 -13.91 -13.77
N ARG A 44 -22.12 -13.11 -13.06
CA ARG A 44 -21.63 -12.07 -12.15
C ARG A 44 -20.96 -12.70 -10.93
N ARG A 45 -19.66 -12.40 -10.75
CA ARG A 45 -18.86 -12.86 -9.61
C ARG A 45 -18.48 -11.69 -8.73
N ARG A 46 -18.75 -11.78 -7.43
CA ARG A 46 -18.30 -10.81 -6.44
C ARG A 46 -16.82 -11.05 -6.15
N ALA A 47 -15.99 -10.06 -6.41
CA ALA A 47 -14.54 -10.12 -6.20
C ALA A 47 -14.10 -9.40 -4.93
N LEU A 48 -14.86 -8.39 -4.48
CA LEU A 48 -14.72 -7.76 -3.16
C LEU A 48 -16.08 -7.61 -2.52
N ALA A 49 -16.14 -7.75 -1.20
CA ALA A 49 -17.34 -7.86 -0.39
C ALA A 49 -17.25 -6.98 0.85
N GLY A 50 -17.67 -5.70 0.74
CA GLY A 50 -17.74 -4.77 1.86
C GLY A 50 -16.38 -4.42 2.47
N VAL A 51 -15.29 -4.43 1.68
CA VAL A 51 -13.93 -4.21 2.19
C VAL A 51 -13.76 -2.77 2.67
N SER A 52 -13.29 -2.62 3.92
CA SER A 52 -12.91 -1.32 4.49
C SER A 52 -11.46 -1.36 4.98
N LEU A 53 -10.64 -0.41 4.53
CA LEU A 53 -9.22 -0.32 4.84
C LEU A 53 -8.77 1.13 4.80
N SER A 54 -7.95 1.55 5.75
CA SER A 54 -7.28 2.86 5.73
C SER A 54 -5.77 2.68 5.82
N VAL A 55 -5.03 3.61 5.25
CA VAL A 55 -3.56 3.68 5.34
C VAL A 55 -3.18 5.11 5.69
N ALA A 56 -2.50 5.29 6.81
CA ALA A 56 -2.01 6.60 7.24
C ALA A 56 -0.76 7.02 6.44
N PRO A 57 -0.41 8.32 6.38
CA PRO A 57 0.88 8.75 5.87
C PRO A 57 2.03 8.06 6.60
N GLY A 58 3.00 7.51 5.86
CA GLY A 58 4.12 6.77 6.43
C GLY A 58 3.81 5.36 6.92
N GLU A 59 2.55 4.93 6.89
CA GLU A 59 2.17 3.57 7.28
C GLU A 59 2.39 2.58 6.13
N THR A 60 2.93 1.41 6.45
CA THR A 60 2.99 0.26 5.54
C THR A 60 1.92 -0.75 5.93
N VAL A 61 0.91 -0.93 5.07
CA VAL A 61 -0.13 -1.96 5.26
C VAL A 61 0.11 -3.13 4.31
N GLY A 62 0.32 -4.31 4.88
CA GLY A 62 0.41 -5.56 4.13
C GLY A 62 -0.97 -6.14 3.85
N VAL A 63 -1.30 -6.39 2.59
CA VAL A 63 -2.53 -7.08 2.18
C VAL A 63 -2.18 -8.50 1.78
N ILE A 64 -2.58 -9.49 2.58
CA ILE A 64 -2.26 -10.90 2.36
C ILE A 64 -3.51 -11.75 2.09
N GLY A 65 -3.32 -12.90 1.50
CA GLY A 65 -4.36 -13.88 1.17
C GLY A 65 -3.96 -14.75 -0.01
N GLU A 66 -4.68 -15.83 -0.26
CA GLU A 66 -4.43 -16.73 -1.38
C GLU A 66 -4.68 -16.09 -2.75
N THR A 67 -4.21 -16.76 -3.81
CA THR A 67 -4.54 -16.38 -5.18
C THR A 67 -6.06 -16.41 -5.38
N GLY A 68 -6.60 -15.32 -5.95
CA GLY A 68 -8.05 -15.18 -6.13
C GLY A 68 -8.80 -14.59 -4.93
N SER A 69 -8.16 -14.29 -3.80
CA SER A 69 -8.82 -13.66 -2.63
C SER A 69 -9.32 -12.23 -2.86
N GLY A 70 -8.89 -11.55 -3.93
CA GLY A 70 -9.33 -10.19 -4.26
C GLY A 70 -8.25 -9.11 -4.16
N LYS A 71 -7.01 -9.42 -3.74
CA LYS A 71 -5.91 -8.44 -3.54
C LYS A 71 -5.65 -7.54 -4.75
N SER A 72 -5.43 -8.14 -5.92
CA SER A 72 -5.20 -7.36 -7.16
C SER A 72 -6.45 -6.60 -7.61
N THR A 73 -7.67 -7.06 -7.25
CA THR A 73 -8.90 -6.31 -7.48
C THR A 73 -8.94 -5.05 -6.59
N LEU A 74 -8.57 -5.17 -5.32
CA LEU A 74 -8.44 -4.03 -4.40
C LEU A 74 -7.44 -3.01 -4.97
N ALA A 75 -6.23 -3.44 -5.32
CA ALA A 75 -5.22 -2.58 -5.94
C ALA A 75 -5.74 -1.85 -7.18
N ARG A 76 -6.33 -2.59 -8.12
CA ARG A 76 -6.87 -2.02 -9.36
C ARG A 76 -8.00 -1.03 -9.10
N THR A 77 -8.81 -1.26 -8.08
CA THR A 77 -9.90 -0.34 -7.71
C THR A 77 -9.36 0.94 -7.09
N VAL A 78 -8.37 0.87 -6.20
CA VAL A 78 -7.66 2.03 -5.63
C VAL A 78 -7.01 2.88 -6.73
N LEU A 79 -6.53 2.26 -7.79
CA LEU A 79 -5.91 2.94 -8.95
C LEU A 79 -6.93 3.42 -10.00
N GLY A 80 -8.23 3.17 -9.80
CA GLY A 80 -9.29 3.53 -10.76
C GLY A 80 -9.28 2.74 -12.05
N LEU A 81 -8.64 1.57 -12.06
CA LEU A 81 -8.64 0.64 -13.20
C LEU A 81 -9.88 -0.25 -13.19
N VAL A 82 -10.51 -0.42 -12.02
CA VAL A 82 -11.77 -1.14 -11.84
C VAL A 82 -12.72 -0.22 -11.07
N ARG A 83 -13.96 -0.11 -11.53
CA ARG A 83 -14.99 0.67 -10.84
C ARG A 83 -15.66 -0.17 -9.76
N PRO A 84 -15.81 0.36 -8.53
CA PRO A 84 -16.56 -0.31 -7.49
C PRO A 84 -18.06 -0.32 -7.83
N SER A 85 -18.76 -1.36 -7.36
CA SER A 85 -20.22 -1.47 -7.44
C SER A 85 -20.91 -0.75 -6.29
N ALA A 86 -20.26 -0.71 -5.11
CA ALA A 86 -20.69 0.03 -3.93
C ALA A 86 -19.47 0.42 -3.08
N GLY A 87 -19.68 1.26 -2.09
CA GLY A 87 -18.63 1.80 -1.23
C GLY A 87 -17.89 3.00 -1.83
N SER A 88 -16.82 3.42 -1.19
CA SER A 88 -16.03 4.58 -1.60
C SER A 88 -14.53 4.35 -1.49
N VAL A 89 -13.77 5.10 -2.29
CA VAL A 89 -12.30 5.14 -2.28
C VAL A 89 -11.85 6.59 -2.24
N ARG A 90 -11.00 6.93 -1.27
CA ARG A 90 -10.34 8.23 -1.17
C ARG A 90 -8.83 8.04 -1.22
N VAL A 91 -8.15 8.85 -2.03
CA VAL A 91 -6.69 8.85 -2.19
C VAL A 91 -6.17 10.26 -1.99
N GLY A 92 -5.21 10.44 -1.09
CA GLY A 92 -4.71 11.78 -0.74
C GLY A 92 -5.83 12.72 -0.26
N GLY A 93 -6.86 12.18 0.40
CA GLY A 93 -8.04 12.92 0.85
C GLY A 93 -9.09 13.22 -0.23
N GLU A 94 -8.83 12.94 -1.52
CA GLU A 94 -9.79 13.13 -2.61
C GLU A 94 -10.68 11.90 -2.79
N ASP A 95 -12.01 12.07 -2.88
CA ASP A 95 -12.93 10.99 -3.25
C ASP A 95 -12.82 10.71 -4.75
N VAL A 96 -12.19 9.58 -5.07
CA VAL A 96 -11.93 9.13 -6.45
C VAL A 96 -12.93 8.08 -6.95
N THR A 97 -13.91 7.71 -6.12
CA THR A 97 -14.86 6.60 -6.34
C THR A 97 -15.53 6.66 -7.72
N ARG A 98 -15.97 7.86 -8.10
CA ARG A 98 -16.70 8.10 -9.34
C ARG A 98 -15.92 8.90 -10.38
N TYR A 99 -14.59 8.97 -10.26
CA TYR A 99 -13.78 9.67 -11.23
C TYR A 99 -13.89 9.03 -12.62
N GLY A 100 -14.17 9.89 -13.62
CA GLY A 100 -14.04 9.53 -15.03
C GLY A 100 -12.58 9.62 -15.49
N ASN A 101 -12.30 9.13 -16.70
CA ASN A 101 -10.95 9.04 -17.28
C ASN A 101 -10.17 10.38 -17.24
N ARG A 102 -10.85 11.53 -17.43
CA ARG A 102 -10.21 12.86 -17.39
C ARG A 102 -9.68 13.18 -15.99
N ARG A 103 -10.47 12.95 -14.94
CA ARG A 103 -10.06 13.20 -13.55
C ARG A 103 -8.97 12.23 -13.10
N TRP A 104 -9.10 10.94 -13.45
CA TRP A 104 -8.05 9.96 -13.20
C TRP A 104 -6.73 10.30 -13.88
N ARG A 105 -6.78 10.79 -15.16
CA ARG A 105 -5.58 11.25 -15.86
C ARG A 105 -4.92 12.43 -15.15
N ALA A 106 -5.71 13.38 -14.66
CA ALA A 106 -5.19 14.52 -13.90
C ALA A 106 -4.56 14.08 -12.57
N LEU A 107 -5.18 13.16 -11.82
CA LEU A 107 -4.63 12.61 -10.57
C LEU A 107 -3.31 11.87 -10.81
N ARG A 108 -3.25 11.02 -11.84
CA ARG A 108 -2.02 10.29 -12.21
C ARG A 108 -0.89 11.23 -12.64
N ARG A 109 -1.23 12.31 -13.38
CA ARG A 109 -0.24 13.33 -13.76
C ARG A 109 0.37 14.02 -12.53
N ARG A 110 -0.40 14.26 -11.46
CA ARG A 110 0.13 14.80 -10.20
C ARG A 110 1.01 13.79 -9.44
N GLY A 111 0.91 12.52 -9.77
CA GLY A 111 1.72 11.47 -9.16
C GLY A 111 1.31 11.08 -7.75
N VAL A 112 0.12 11.48 -7.27
CA VAL A 112 -0.37 11.25 -5.89
C VAL A 112 -0.34 9.77 -5.50
N VAL A 113 -0.70 8.88 -6.43
CA VAL A 113 -0.66 7.43 -6.23
C VAL A 113 0.17 6.78 -7.35
N GLN A 114 1.04 5.86 -6.95
CA GLN A 114 1.87 5.07 -7.85
C GLN A 114 1.65 3.58 -7.66
N TYR A 115 1.98 2.80 -8.70
CA TYR A 115 1.86 1.35 -8.69
C TYR A 115 3.15 0.70 -9.18
N VAL A 116 3.64 -0.24 -8.39
CA VAL A 116 4.77 -1.08 -8.76
C VAL A 116 4.24 -2.47 -9.08
N PHE A 117 4.42 -2.89 -10.34
CA PHE A 117 3.94 -4.18 -10.83
C PHE A 117 4.78 -5.34 -10.30
N GLN A 118 4.18 -6.52 -10.23
CA GLN A 118 4.85 -7.78 -9.90
C GLN A 118 6.04 -8.06 -10.85
N ASP A 119 5.84 -7.81 -12.15
CA ASP A 119 6.90 -7.88 -13.14
C ASP A 119 7.46 -6.49 -13.39
N PRO A 120 8.72 -6.21 -13.02
CA PRO A 120 9.33 -4.89 -13.18
C PRO A 120 9.43 -4.43 -14.63
N LEU A 121 9.46 -5.36 -15.60
CA LEU A 121 9.46 -5.03 -17.03
C LEU A 121 8.15 -4.35 -17.46
N ARG A 122 7.06 -4.52 -16.73
CA ARG A 122 5.81 -3.78 -16.98
C ARG A 122 5.86 -2.33 -16.51
N SER A 123 6.86 -1.98 -15.71
CA SER A 123 7.08 -0.61 -15.21
C SER A 123 8.11 0.15 -16.03
N LEU A 124 8.88 -0.54 -16.87
CA LEU A 124 9.98 0.01 -17.65
C LEU A 124 9.72 -0.26 -19.14
N ASP A 125 9.88 0.77 -19.97
CA ASP A 125 9.83 0.61 -21.43
C ASP A 125 11.16 -0.02 -21.88
N PRO A 126 11.15 -1.17 -22.59
CA PRO A 126 12.35 -1.86 -23.01
C PRO A 126 13.19 -1.05 -24.02
N ASP A 127 12.58 -0.09 -24.71
CA ASP A 127 13.21 0.72 -25.75
C ASP A 127 13.78 2.05 -25.20
N LEU A 128 13.61 2.32 -23.90
CA LEU A 128 14.11 3.52 -23.23
C LEU A 128 15.27 3.19 -22.31
N THR A 129 16.23 4.11 -22.20
CA THR A 129 17.26 4.04 -21.16
C THR A 129 16.64 4.12 -19.75
N ILE A 130 17.37 3.68 -18.75
CA ILE A 130 16.95 3.83 -17.35
C ILE A 130 16.75 5.30 -17.00
N GLU A 131 17.61 6.20 -17.48
CA GLU A 131 17.42 7.65 -17.30
C GLU A 131 16.09 8.11 -17.87
N ASP A 132 15.82 7.83 -19.15
CA ASP A 132 14.59 8.28 -19.81
C ASP A 132 13.35 7.71 -19.13
N SER A 133 13.38 6.42 -18.72
CA SER A 133 12.31 5.79 -17.97
C SER A 133 12.07 6.43 -16.59
N LEU A 134 13.14 6.86 -15.90
CA LEU A 134 13.02 7.51 -14.60
C LEU A 134 12.50 8.94 -14.73
N ILE A 135 13.03 9.73 -15.64
CA ILE A 135 12.67 11.16 -15.74
C ILE A 135 11.29 11.40 -16.34
N GLU A 136 10.74 10.46 -17.10
CA GLU A 136 9.45 10.59 -17.80
C GLU A 136 8.31 11.13 -16.91
N PRO A 137 8.08 10.65 -15.67
CA PRO A 137 7.01 11.16 -14.81
C PRO A 137 7.12 12.66 -14.53
N LEU A 138 8.34 13.19 -14.34
CA LEU A 138 8.56 14.60 -14.08
C LEU A 138 8.44 15.44 -15.37
N LEU A 139 8.88 14.94 -16.52
CA LEU A 139 8.68 15.60 -17.81
C LEU A 139 7.18 15.73 -18.13
N ILE A 140 6.37 14.70 -17.84
CA ILE A 140 4.91 14.74 -17.97
C ILE A 140 4.30 15.82 -17.05
N GLN A 141 4.92 16.09 -15.89
CA GLN A 141 4.52 17.16 -14.98
C GLN A 141 4.99 18.56 -15.46
N GLY A 142 5.79 18.64 -16.53
CA GLY A 142 6.35 19.88 -17.06
C GLY A 142 7.63 20.34 -16.37
N ARG A 143 8.31 19.45 -15.62
CA ARG A 143 9.62 19.75 -15.02
C ARG A 143 10.72 19.70 -16.05
N GLY A 144 11.79 20.47 -15.83
CA GLY A 144 12.96 20.49 -16.70
C GLY A 144 13.77 19.18 -16.63
N ARG A 145 14.40 18.78 -17.76
CA ARG A 145 15.20 17.55 -17.84
C ARG A 145 16.34 17.53 -16.81
N ALA A 146 17.05 18.64 -16.64
CA ALA A 146 18.16 18.72 -15.67
C ALA A 146 17.72 18.46 -14.24
N GLU A 147 16.58 19.04 -13.81
CA GLU A 147 15.96 18.78 -12.50
C GLU A 147 15.56 17.32 -12.36
N ALA A 148 14.92 16.77 -13.39
CA ALA A 148 14.46 15.39 -13.39
C ALA A 148 15.65 14.39 -13.31
N THR A 149 16.75 14.63 -14.06
CA THR A 149 17.96 13.81 -13.99
C THR A 149 18.64 13.89 -12.62
N ALA A 150 18.75 15.08 -12.04
CA ALA A 150 19.32 15.24 -10.69
C ALA A 150 18.51 14.44 -9.66
N ARG A 151 17.16 14.49 -9.74
CA ARG A 151 16.30 13.69 -8.86
C ARG A 151 16.43 12.19 -9.13
N ALA A 152 16.57 11.76 -10.39
CA ALA A 152 16.77 10.36 -10.73
C ALA A 152 18.03 9.79 -10.07
N ARG A 153 19.14 10.53 -10.10
CA ARG A 153 20.41 10.15 -9.41
C ARG A 153 20.19 10.00 -7.90
N SER A 154 19.59 11.00 -7.27
CA SER A 154 19.28 10.93 -5.83
C SER A 154 18.38 9.74 -5.46
N LEU A 155 17.45 9.35 -6.32
CA LEU A 155 16.58 8.20 -6.09
C LEU A 155 17.28 6.87 -6.36
N LEU A 156 18.22 6.80 -7.32
CA LEU A 156 19.05 5.61 -7.51
C LEU A 156 19.89 5.32 -6.26
N ASP A 157 20.48 6.36 -5.65
CA ASP A 157 21.22 6.21 -4.39
C ASP A 157 20.28 5.68 -3.27
N ARG A 158 19.08 6.24 -3.11
CA ARG A 158 18.07 5.74 -2.14
C ARG A 158 17.71 4.27 -2.33
N VAL A 159 17.68 3.79 -3.57
CA VAL A 159 17.42 2.38 -3.86
C VAL A 159 18.70 1.56 -4.00
N ARG A 160 19.84 2.11 -3.53
CA ARG A 160 21.16 1.42 -3.49
C ARG A 160 21.62 0.96 -4.87
N LEU A 161 21.45 1.83 -5.88
CA LEU A 161 21.93 1.63 -7.25
C LEU A 161 22.90 2.73 -7.64
N ARG A 162 23.85 2.39 -8.50
CA ARG A 162 24.87 3.33 -8.99
C ARG A 162 24.34 4.13 -10.19
N ASP A 163 24.87 5.34 -10.37
CA ASP A 163 24.51 6.27 -11.45
C ASP A 163 24.87 5.76 -12.84
N ASP A 164 25.89 4.88 -12.96
CA ASP A 164 26.29 4.31 -14.24
C ASP A 164 25.18 3.46 -14.90
N LEU A 165 24.17 3.07 -14.14
CA LEU A 165 22.99 2.38 -14.66
C LEU A 165 22.07 3.29 -15.49
N LEU A 166 22.14 4.61 -15.33
CA LEU A 166 21.26 5.54 -16.06
C LEU A 166 21.35 5.39 -17.58
N ALA A 167 22.57 5.14 -18.11
CA ALA A 167 22.78 4.98 -19.56
C ALA A 167 22.42 3.59 -20.10
N ARG A 168 22.06 2.63 -19.23
CA ARG A 168 21.74 1.25 -19.62
C ARG A 168 20.30 1.09 -20.05
N MET A 169 20.06 0.01 -20.79
CA MET A 169 18.71 -0.45 -21.13
C MET A 169 18.19 -1.41 -20.02
N PRO A 170 16.87 -1.55 -19.84
CA PRO A 170 16.30 -2.49 -18.86
C PRO A 170 16.78 -3.94 -19.03
N SER A 171 17.06 -4.37 -20.25
CA SER A 171 17.57 -5.72 -20.56
C SER A 171 18.96 -5.99 -20.00
N GLU A 172 19.76 -4.97 -19.75
CA GLU A 172 21.12 -5.08 -19.24
C GLU A 172 21.18 -5.16 -17.69
N LEU A 173 20.04 -5.01 -17.02
CA LEU A 173 19.94 -5.04 -15.56
C LEU A 173 19.53 -6.42 -15.05
N SER A 174 20.01 -6.79 -13.85
CA SER A 174 19.50 -7.96 -13.14
C SER A 174 18.03 -7.75 -12.70
N GLY A 175 17.32 -8.84 -12.38
CA GLY A 175 15.93 -8.76 -11.88
C GLY A 175 15.79 -7.86 -10.65
N GLY A 176 16.70 -7.97 -9.69
CA GLY A 176 16.73 -7.13 -8.49
C GLY A 176 17.04 -5.67 -8.80
N GLN A 177 17.93 -5.38 -9.75
CA GLN A 177 18.20 -4.02 -10.20
C GLN A 177 16.95 -3.41 -10.88
N ARG A 178 16.32 -4.15 -11.80
CA ARG A 178 15.07 -3.71 -12.45
C ARG A 178 13.97 -3.38 -11.44
N GLN A 179 13.81 -4.23 -10.43
CA GLN A 179 12.81 -4.00 -9.37
C GLN A 179 13.10 -2.72 -8.58
N ARG A 180 14.35 -2.47 -8.22
CA ARG A 180 14.77 -1.23 -7.53
C ARG A 180 14.60 0.01 -8.41
N VAL A 181 14.88 -0.09 -9.72
CA VAL A 181 14.58 0.98 -10.68
C VAL A 181 13.07 1.24 -10.77
N ALA A 182 12.22 0.19 -10.79
CA ALA A 182 10.77 0.35 -10.79
C ALA A 182 10.26 1.07 -9.53
N VAL A 183 10.83 0.76 -8.36
CA VAL A 183 10.55 1.50 -7.12
C VAL A 183 11.03 2.95 -7.21
N ALA A 184 12.26 3.20 -7.70
CA ALA A 184 12.78 4.56 -7.91
C ALA A 184 11.89 5.37 -8.86
N ARG A 185 11.42 4.76 -9.97
CA ARG A 185 10.51 5.39 -10.92
C ARG A 185 9.18 5.81 -10.26
N ALA A 186 8.62 4.95 -9.42
CA ALA A 186 7.42 5.28 -8.66
C ALA A 186 7.63 6.48 -7.72
N LEU A 187 8.83 6.64 -7.16
CA LEU A 187 9.19 7.75 -6.26
C LEU A 187 9.45 9.08 -6.97
N MET A 188 9.65 9.09 -8.28
CA MET A 188 10.00 10.30 -9.03
C MET A 188 9.01 11.44 -8.81
N SER A 189 7.73 11.16 -8.82
CA SER A 189 6.65 12.14 -8.64
C SER A 189 6.41 12.58 -7.18
N GLY A 190 7.08 11.98 -6.19
CA GLY A 190 6.84 12.24 -4.78
C GLY A 190 5.45 11.79 -4.31
N PRO A 191 5.06 10.52 -4.49
CA PRO A 191 3.70 10.05 -4.21
C PRO A 191 3.38 10.05 -2.72
N GLU A 192 2.11 10.28 -2.40
CA GLU A 192 1.57 10.08 -1.05
C GLU A 192 1.34 8.59 -0.76
N LEU A 193 1.01 7.82 -1.80
CA LEU A 193 0.71 6.38 -1.72
C LEU A 193 1.41 5.60 -2.83
N ILE A 194 2.05 4.49 -2.46
CA ILE A 194 2.54 3.49 -3.41
C ILE A 194 1.86 2.15 -3.13
N VAL A 195 1.25 1.57 -4.15
CA VAL A 195 0.73 0.20 -4.12
C VAL A 195 1.75 -0.71 -4.81
N LEU A 196 2.26 -1.70 -4.08
CA LEU A 196 3.25 -2.66 -4.59
C LEU A 196 2.58 -4.04 -4.69
N ASP A 197 2.49 -4.59 -5.89
CA ASP A 197 1.90 -5.91 -6.14
C ASP A 197 3.02 -6.94 -6.28
N GLU A 198 3.17 -7.82 -5.29
CA GLU A 198 4.17 -8.90 -5.25
C GLU A 198 5.62 -8.45 -5.52
N PRO A 199 6.12 -7.36 -4.89
CA PRO A 199 7.37 -6.71 -5.31
C PRO A 199 8.63 -7.56 -5.12
N VAL A 200 8.54 -8.70 -4.43
CA VAL A 200 9.69 -9.57 -4.12
C VAL A 200 9.51 -11.02 -4.55
N SER A 201 8.41 -11.37 -5.22
CA SER A 201 8.04 -12.76 -5.51
C SER A 201 9.01 -13.47 -6.46
N ALA A 202 9.64 -12.74 -7.38
CA ALA A 202 10.56 -13.29 -8.39
C ALA A 202 12.05 -13.07 -8.05
N LEU A 203 12.36 -12.63 -6.82
CA LEU A 203 13.71 -12.27 -6.41
C LEU A 203 14.36 -13.38 -5.58
N ASP A 204 15.68 -13.52 -5.72
CA ASP A 204 16.49 -14.30 -4.80
C ASP A 204 16.49 -13.68 -3.39
N SER A 205 16.97 -14.45 -2.40
CA SER A 205 16.90 -14.05 -0.98
C SER A 205 17.64 -12.76 -0.68
N ALA A 206 18.79 -12.49 -1.31
CA ALA A 206 19.60 -11.29 -1.05
C ALA A 206 18.90 -10.03 -1.60
N ASN A 207 18.42 -10.08 -2.85
CA ASN A 207 17.68 -8.97 -3.46
C ASN A 207 16.35 -8.73 -2.76
N ARG A 208 15.66 -9.81 -2.29
CA ARG A 208 14.43 -9.70 -1.50
C ARG A 208 14.65 -8.87 -0.23
N VAL A 209 15.66 -9.20 0.57
CA VAL A 209 15.99 -8.46 1.80
C VAL A 209 16.25 -6.99 1.49
N GLN A 210 17.06 -6.68 0.47
CA GLN A 210 17.36 -5.30 0.10
C GLN A 210 16.10 -4.50 -0.27
N ILE A 211 15.20 -5.07 -1.06
CA ILE A 211 13.93 -4.39 -1.41
C ILE A 211 13.08 -4.12 -0.16
N LEU A 212 12.93 -5.10 0.72
CA LEU A 212 12.12 -4.94 1.93
C LEU A 212 12.70 -3.87 2.88
N GLU A 213 14.03 -3.76 2.98
CA GLU A 213 14.69 -2.69 3.74
C GLU A 213 14.42 -1.32 3.11
N ILE A 214 14.55 -1.19 1.78
CA ILE A 214 14.22 0.04 1.06
C ILE A 214 12.76 0.44 1.32
N LEU A 215 11.81 -0.50 1.26
CA LEU A 215 10.40 -0.21 1.52
C LEU A 215 10.16 0.28 2.96
N LYS A 216 10.84 -0.28 3.96
CA LYS A 216 10.79 0.21 5.34
C LYS A 216 11.31 1.65 5.46
N GLU A 217 12.45 1.94 4.83
CA GLU A 217 13.02 3.28 4.82
C GLU A 217 12.07 4.30 4.16
N LEU A 218 11.36 3.90 3.10
CA LEU A 218 10.36 4.73 2.43
C LEU A 218 9.15 5.03 3.31
N GLY A 219 8.63 4.03 4.03
CA GLY A 219 7.57 4.19 5.01
C GLY A 219 8.00 5.16 6.12
N ALA A 220 9.16 4.92 6.72
CA ALA A 220 9.73 5.79 7.76
C ALA A 220 9.95 7.24 7.27
N ALA A 221 10.19 7.44 5.97
CA ALA A 221 10.31 8.77 5.35
C ALA A 221 8.96 9.43 5.02
N GLY A 222 7.83 8.83 5.41
CA GLY A 222 6.49 9.41 5.29
C GLY A 222 5.67 8.95 4.08
N THR A 223 6.19 8.08 3.21
CA THR A 223 5.42 7.53 2.09
C THR A 223 4.50 6.40 2.57
N ALA A 224 3.20 6.50 2.32
CA ALA A 224 2.27 5.41 2.62
C ALA A 224 2.44 4.26 1.63
N LEU A 225 2.48 3.02 2.14
CA LEU A 225 2.68 1.83 1.32
C LEU A 225 1.55 0.82 1.50
N VAL A 226 1.03 0.28 0.40
CA VAL A 226 0.20 -0.93 0.38
C VAL A 226 1.01 -2.05 -0.25
N LEU A 227 1.44 -3.02 0.56
CA LEU A 227 2.25 -4.15 0.13
C LEU A 227 1.35 -5.38 -0.05
N ILE A 228 1.07 -5.74 -1.30
CA ILE A 228 0.29 -6.92 -1.64
C ILE A 228 1.24 -8.10 -1.80
N SER A 229 0.99 -9.19 -1.06
CA SER A 229 1.76 -10.41 -1.20
C SER A 229 0.99 -11.65 -0.76
N HIS A 230 1.42 -12.80 -1.24
CA HIS A 230 1.05 -14.11 -0.71
C HIS A 230 2.12 -14.64 0.28
N ASP A 231 3.28 -14.00 0.34
CA ASP A 231 4.37 -14.35 1.26
C ASP A 231 4.25 -13.58 2.59
N LEU A 232 3.68 -14.26 3.58
CA LEU A 232 3.50 -13.70 4.92
C LEU A 232 4.83 -13.29 5.57
N GLY A 233 5.93 -14.03 5.31
CA GLY A 233 7.23 -13.73 5.90
C GLY A 233 7.77 -12.36 5.48
N SER A 234 7.69 -12.05 4.18
CA SER A 234 8.10 -10.74 3.65
C SER A 234 7.24 -9.60 4.20
N VAL A 235 5.92 -9.82 4.32
CA VAL A 235 4.98 -8.81 4.83
C VAL A 235 5.17 -8.59 6.33
N ALA A 236 5.26 -9.67 7.12
CA ALA A 236 5.40 -9.59 8.58
C ALA A 236 6.63 -8.82 9.03
N GLY A 237 7.71 -8.91 8.24
CA GLY A 237 8.96 -8.20 8.52
C GLY A 237 8.96 -6.73 8.09
N THR A 238 7.99 -6.27 7.30
CA THR A 238 8.03 -4.95 6.64
C THR A 238 6.82 -4.08 6.98
N ALA A 239 5.63 -4.68 7.12
CA ALA A 239 4.39 -3.96 7.36
C ALA A 239 4.20 -3.61 8.84
N ASP A 240 3.63 -2.43 9.11
CA ASP A 240 3.17 -2.02 10.43
C ASP A 240 1.87 -2.74 10.80
N ARG A 241 0.99 -2.89 9.80
CA ARG A 241 -0.31 -3.54 9.95
C ARG A 241 -0.56 -4.51 8.80
N ILE A 242 -1.25 -5.61 9.09
CA ILE A 242 -1.65 -6.63 8.12
C ILE A 242 -3.18 -6.62 7.98
N ALA A 243 -3.63 -6.72 6.74
CA ALA A 243 -5.01 -6.92 6.32
C ALA A 243 -5.13 -8.26 5.60
N VAL A 244 -5.89 -9.19 6.14
CA VAL A 244 -6.07 -10.55 5.59
C VAL A 244 -7.33 -10.60 4.75
N LEU A 245 -7.17 -10.87 3.45
CA LEU A 245 -8.25 -10.95 2.48
C LEU A 245 -8.54 -12.42 2.12
N HIS A 246 -9.79 -12.85 2.31
CA HIS A 246 -10.26 -14.19 1.98
C HIS A 246 -11.59 -14.11 1.25
N HIS A 247 -11.72 -14.77 0.08
CA HIS A 247 -12.92 -14.78 -0.75
C HIS A 247 -13.56 -13.38 -0.97
N GLY A 248 -12.72 -12.36 -1.13
CA GLY A 248 -13.16 -10.98 -1.36
C GLY A 248 -13.52 -10.21 -0.11
N ALA A 249 -13.52 -10.81 1.07
CA ALA A 249 -13.78 -10.14 2.34
C ALA A 249 -12.51 -9.92 3.15
N LEU A 250 -12.46 -8.82 3.90
CA LEU A 250 -11.43 -8.58 4.89
C LEU A 250 -11.81 -9.33 6.16
N VAL A 251 -11.09 -10.43 6.48
CA VAL A 251 -11.43 -11.33 7.58
C VAL A 251 -10.67 -11.02 8.87
N GLU A 252 -9.51 -10.39 8.76
CA GLU A 252 -8.72 -9.96 9.92
C GLU A 252 -7.86 -8.74 9.55
N THR A 253 -7.71 -7.81 10.49
CA THR A 253 -6.76 -6.69 10.38
C THR A 253 -6.22 -6.34 11.75
N GLY A 254 -4.94 -6.02 11.82
CA GLY A 254 -4.27 -5.68 13.09
C GLY A 254 -2.81 -5.35 12.90
N ALA A 255 -2.11 -4.99 13.99
CA ALA A 255 -0.67 -4.84 13.96
C ALA A 255 -0.02 -6.12 13.41
N ALA A 256 1.00 -5.98 12.56
CA ALA A 256 1.63 -7.12 11.88
C ALA A 256 2.09 -8.19 12.88
N ARG A 257 2.67 -7.75 14.01
CA ARG A 257 3.10 -8.63 15.09
C ARG A 257 1.95 -9.45 15.69
N ASP A 258 0.77 -8.84 15.87
CA ASP A 258 -0.36 -9.51 16.51
C ASP A 258 -1.02 -10.50 15.55
N VAL A 259 -1.22 -10.14 14.29
CA VAL A 259 -1.76 -11.02 13.25
C VAL A 259 -0.89 -12.26 13.03
N VAL A 260 0.45 -12.12 13.14
CA VAL A 260 1.39 -13.24 12.96
C VAL A 260 1.47 -14.13 14.21
N ASN A 261 1.55 -13.52 15.40
CA ASN A 261 1.79 -14.30 16.63
C ASN A 261 0.50 -14.79 17.30
N ARG A 262 -0.62 -14.11 17.11
CA ARG A 262 -1.92 -14.37 17.72
C ARG A 262 -3.08 -14.22 16.73
N PRO A 263 -3.06 -14.95 15.60
CA PRO A 263 -4.10 -14.85 14.59
C PRO A 263 -5.47 -15.23 15.17
N ALA A 264 -6.46 -14.34 15.02
CA ALA A 264 -7.80 -14.53 15.54
C ALA A 264 -8.67 -15.37 14.60
N HIS A 265 -8.62 -15.08 13.29
CA HIS A 265 -9.47 -15.76 12.31
C HIS A 265 -8.90 -17.15 11.92
N PRO A 266 -9.75 -18.19 11.74
CA PRO A 266 -9.28 -19.53 11.35
C PRO A 266 -8.44 -19.56 10.09
N TYR A 267 -8.83 -18.80 9.08
CA TYR A 267 -8.07 -18.67 7.82
C TYR A 267 -6.68 -18.04 8.05
N THR A 268 -6.58 -17.01 8.89
CA THR A 268 -5.28 -16.42 9.24
C THR A 268 -4.38 -17.42 9.94
N ARG A 269 -4.94 -18.23 10.84
CA ARG A 269 -4.22 -19.34 11.51
C ARG A 269 -3.67 -20.34 10.49
N LEU A 270 -4.48 -20.67 9.47
CA LEU A 270 -4.05 -21.55 8.37
C LEU A 270 -2.89 -20.92 7.58
N LEU A 271 -3.00 -19.64 7.21
CA LEU A 271 -1.95 -18.93 6.48
C LEU A 271 -0.65 -18.87 7.28
N VAL A 272 -0.72 -18.49 8.56
CA VAL A 272 0.45 -18.42 9.44
C VAL A 272 1.08 -19.80 9.64
N GLY A 273 0.27 -20.84 9.88
CA GLY A 273 0.74 -22.21 10.05
C GLY A 273 1.29 -22.85 8.76
N SER A 274 0.95 -22.31 7.59
CA SER A 274 1.45 -22.78 6.29
C SER A 274 2.70 -22.03 5.81
N ALA A 275 3.04 -20.90 6.47
CA ALA A 275 4.22 -20.13 6.12
C ALA A 275 5.50 -20.92 6.48
N PRO A 276 6.44 -21.10 5.53
CA PRO A 276 7.69 -21.79 5.81
C PRO A 276 8.53 -20.96 6.78
N THR A 277 8.60 -21.40 8.04
CA THR A 277 9.52 -20.83 9.03
C THR A 277 10.75 -21.71 9.14
N LEU A 278 11.92 -21.13 9.39
CA LEU A 278 13.17 -21.88 9.61
C LEU A 278 13.07 -22.87 10.79
N ARG A 279 12.06 -22.76 11.63
CA ARG A 279 11.80 -23.63 12.81
C ARG A 279 10.81 -24.77 12.53
N THR A 280 10.08 -24.79 11.41
CA THR A 280 8.95 -25.71 11.21
C THR A 280 9.11 -26.64 9.99
N ALA A 281 10.31 -26.79 9.45
CA ALA A 281 10.51 -27.69 8.29
C ALA A 281 10.18 -29.16 8.59
N SER A 282 10.09 -29.61 9.85
CA SER A 282 9.90 -31.01 10.21
C SER A 282 8.63 -31.33 11.03
N ALA A 283 7.95 -30.34 11.61
CA ALA A 283 6.93 -30.63 12.63
C ALA A 283 5.47 -30.67 12.13
N ASP A 284 5.13 -30.38 10.86
CA ASP A 284 3.77 -29.87 10.63
C ASP A 284 2.96 -30.42 9.46
N ARG A 285 3.25 -31.61 8.95
CA ARG A 285 2.36 -32.21 7.95
C ARG A 285 0.96 -32.51 8.54
N ALA A 286 0.93 -33.10 9.72
CA ALA A 286 -0.32 -33.45 10.41
C ALA A 286 -1.13 -32.20 10.85
N ARG A 287 -0.43 -31.14 11.31
CA ARG A 287 -1.09 -29.89 11.72
C ARG A 287 -1.65 -29.11 10.53
N ARG A 288 -0.97 -29.13 9.36
CA ARG A 288 -1.46 -28.55 8.11
C ARG A 288 -2.69 -29.28 7.56
N GLU A 289 -2.74 -30.60 7.66
CA GLU A 289 -3.90 -31.41 7.27
C GLU A 289 -5.10 -31.15 8.20
N ALA A 290 -4.88 -31.05 9.51
CA ALA A 290 -5.92 -30.72 10.47
C ALA A 290 -6.49 -29.29 10.27
N LEU A 291 -5.65 -28.31 9.91
CA LEU A 291 -6.09 -26.94 9.62
C LEU A 291 -6.87 -26.84 8.29
N ARG A 292 -6.53 -27.67 7.28
CA ARG A 292 -7.27 -27.72 6.02
C ARG A 292 -8.66 -28.35 6.14
N ALA A 293 -8.85 -29.17 7.17
CA ALA A 293 -10.14 -29.83 7.44
C ALA A 293 -11.13 -28.94 8.21
N LEU A 294 -10.74 -27.72 8.60
CA LEU A 294 -11.66 -26.77 9.24
C LEU A 294 -12.69 -26.27 8.23
N PRO A 295 -14.00 -26.29 8.58
CA PRO A 295 -15.04 -25.81 7.69
C PRO A 295 -14.83 -24.30 7.38
N HIS A 296 -14.90 -23.97 6.12
CA HIS A 296 -14.88 -22.59 5.62
C HIS A 296 -16.26 -21.97 5.83
N THR A 297 -16.55 -21.52 7.05
CA THR A 297 -17.76 -20.75 7.39
C THR A 297 -17.51 -19.26 7.19
#